data_607b32e43a46bdde2ce724d9807b13cd
#
_entry.id   607b32e43a46bdde2ce724d9807b13cd
#
_cell.length_a   1.000
_cell.length_b   1.000
_cell.length_c   1.000
_cell.angle_alpha   90.00
_cell.angle_beta   90.00
_cell.angle_gamma   90.00
#
_symmetry.space_group_name_H-M   'P 1'
#
loop_
_entity.id
_entity.type
_entity.pdbx_description
1 polymer ?
#
loop_
_entity_poly.entity_id
_entity_poly.type
_entity_poly.pdbx_seq_one_letter_code
_entity_poly.pdbx_strand_id
1 'polypeptide(L)'
;MGVNQRVLEKYYDRRAGCKVLGCLLISPKLLKSRTDPVDADYFGTKTHKVLFEVIEALASTGKFETISLGDIENWMYNNAQVSYNRFFEAGDESEWILDLIDDADLSSYTYYLDIVRKYAFLRDKLRAGQDVSDILDETQLDLRLLEEQRNNFYEMTLQDIIRHYDRKNIDVKGKYTVRSKEDSRKSGDDAEEIWKAFQES
;
A
#
# COMPACT_ATOMS: atom_id res chain seq x y z
N MET A 1 -9.25 16.11 8.96
CA MET A 1 -9.93 14.94 9.56
C MET A 1 -9.20 13.70 9.08
N GLY A 2 -8.70 12.84 9.99
CA GLY A 2 -8.03 11.61 9.58
C GLY A 2 -9.04 10.57 9.09
N VAL A 3 -8.64 9.76 8.10
CA VAL A 3 -9.46 8.64 7.61
C VAL A 3 -9.69 7.64 8.75
N ASN A 4 -10.93 7.14 8.86
CA ASN A 4 -11.28 6.17 9.90
C ASN A 4 -10.47 4.88 9.70
N GLN A 5 -9.79 4.42 10.75
CA GLN A 5 -8.98 3.18 10.73
C GLN A 5 -9.77 1.97 10.21
N ARG A 6 -11.07 1.87 10.56
CA ARG A 6 -11.95 0.78 10.08
C ARG A 6 -12.13 0.78 8.56
N VAL A 7 -12.05 1.96 7.91
CA VAL A 7 -12.10 2.05 6.43
C VAL A 7 -10.80 1.54 5.86
N LEU A 8 -9.65 1.96 6.39
CA LEU A 8 -8.34 1.50 5.92
C LEU A 8 -8.17 -0.03 6.03
N GLU A 9 -8.74 -0.66 7.06
CA GLU A 9 -8.68 -2.11 7.25
C GLU A 9 -9.45 -2.90 6.19
N LYS A 10 -10.44 -2.28 5.51
CA LYS A 10 -11.13 -2.90 4.38
C LYS A 10 -10.23 -2.99 3.13
N TYR A 11 -9.31 -2.05 2.95
CA TYR A 11 -8.37 -2.02 1.82
C TYR A 11 -7.17 -2.92 2.11
N TYR A 12 -7.43 -4.22 2.25
CA TYR A 12 -6.39 -5.21 2.46
C TYR A 12 -6.86 -6.62 2.10
N ASP A 13 -6.13 -7.28 1.22
CA ASP A 13 -6.32 -8.70 0.95
C ASP A 13 -5.52 -9.54 1.95
N ARG A 14 -6.23 -10.10 2.94
CA ARG A 14 -5.62 -10.95 3.98
C ARG A 14 -4.98 -12.20 3.39
N ARG A 15 -5.61 -12.81 2.38
CA ARG A 15 -5.08 -14.02 1.74
C ARG A 15 -3.76 -13.73 1.04
N ALA A 16 -3.70 -12.64 0.27
CA ALA A 16 -2.45 -12.22 -0.35
C ALA A 16 -1.36 -11.93 0.69
N GLY A 17 -1.71 -11.25 1.80
CA GLY A 17 -0.79 -11.02 2.90
C GLY A 17 -0.25 -12.31 3.54
N CYS A 18 -1.12 -13.30 3.79
CA CYS A 18 -0.73 -14.63 4.27
C CYS A 18 0.26 -15.31 3.32
N LYS A 19 -0.04 -15.31 2.00
CA LYS A 19 0.84 -15.93 1.01
C LYS A 19 2.22 -15.27 0.95
N VAL A 20 2.29 -13.94 1.05
CA VAL A 20 3.57 -13.20 1.11
C VAL A 20 4.35 -13.58 2.38
N LEU A 21 3.70 -13.56 3.55
CA LEU A 21 4.34 -13.90 4.83
C LEU A 21 4.85 -15.35 4.83
N GLY A 22 4.06 -16.31 4.35
CA GLY A 22 4.47 -17.70 4.22
C GLY A 22 5.73 -17.84 3.34
N CYS A 23 5.75 -17.17 2.19
CA CYS A 23 6.93 -17.16 1.31
C CYS A 23 8.17 -16.56 1.99
N LEU A 24 7.99 -15.50 2.79
CA LEU A 24 9.08 -14.88 3.55
C LEU A 24 9.59 -15.79 4.69
N LEU A 25 8.72 -16.60 5.31
CA LEU A 25 9.11 -17.60 6.31
C LEU A 25 9.98 -18.70 5.71
N ILE A 26 9.59 -19.26 4.57
CA ILE A 26 10.36 -20.34 3.93
C ILE A 26 11.58 -19.82 3.15
N SER A 27 11.60 -18.54 2.78
CA SER A 27 12.70 -17.94 2.01
C SER A 27 12.94 -16.47 2.40
N PRO A 28 13.50 -16.18 3.60
CA PRO A 28 13.75 -14.82 4.08
C PRO A 28 14.70 -14.01 3.18
N LYS A 29 15.47 -14.68 2.33
CA LYS A 29 16.33 -14.03 1.32
C LYS A 29 15.55 -13.15 0.34
N LEU A 30 14.24 -13.35 0.18
CA LEU A 30 13.36 -12.48 -0.62
C LEU A 30 13.35 -11.04 -0.12
N LEU A 31 13.57 -10.79 1.18
CA LEU A 31 13.71 -9.44 1.76
C LEU A 31 14.91 -8.66 1.20
N LYS A 32 15.91 -9.33 0.62
CA LYS A 32 17.08 -8.69 0.00
C LYS A 32 16.84 -8.26 -1.45
N SER A 33 15.65 -8.53 -2.02
CA SER A 33 15.32 -8.13 -3.37
C SER A 33 15.32 -6.60 -3.48
N ARG A 34 16.12 -6.07 -4.41
CA ARG A 34 16.11 -4.63 -4.73
C ARG A 34 14.99 -4.25 -5.68
N THR A 35 14.51 -5.21 -6.46
CA THR A 35 13.42 -5.00 -7.42
C THR A 35 12.06 -5.08 -6.75
N ASP A 36 11.98 -5.88 -5.68
CA ASP A 36 10.75 -6.20 -4.99
C ASP A 36 10.85 -5.96 -3.47
N PRO A 37 11.11 -4.72 -3.03
CA PRO A 37 11.19 -4.41 -1.61
C PRO A 37 9.85 -4.67 -0.94
N VAL A 38 9.89 -5.19 0.29
CA VAL A 38 8.71 -5.38 1.14
C VAL A 38 8.83 -4.47 2.34
N ASP A 39 7.72 -3.86 2.73
CA ASP A 39 7.64 -2.95 3.87
C ASP A 39 6.51 -3.37 4.82
N ALA A 40 6.67 -3.15 6.12
CA ALA A 40 5.65 -3.44 7.12
C ALA A 40 4.32 -2.74 6.84
N ASP A 41 4.35 -1.55 6.23
CA ASP A 41 3.15 -0.80 5.88
C ASP A 41 2.35 -1.40 4.72
N TYR A 42 2.90 -2.37 4.01
CA TYR A 42 2.14 -3.13 3.02
C TYR A 42 1.09 -4.05 3.67
N PHE A 43 1.26 -4.40 4.95
CA PHE A 43 0.33 -5.27 5.67
C PHE A 43 -0.76 -4.46 6.38
N GLY A 44 -2.02 -4.78 6.10
CA GLY A 44 -3.18 -4.03 6.59
C GLY A 44 -3.63 -4.41 8.00
N THR A 45 -3.18 -5.54 8.54
CA THR A 45 -3.53 -5.99 9.90
C THR A 45 -2.33 -5.91 10.85
N LYS A 46 -2.62 -5.69 12.13
CA LYS A 46 -1.57 -5.60 13.15
C LYS A 46 -0.81 -6.92 13.29
N THR A 47 -1.52 -8.05 13.24
CA THR A 47 -0.92 -9.38 13.34
C THR A 47 0.09 -9.63 12.22
N HIS A 48 -0.30 -9.32 10.96
CA HIS A 48 0.60 -9.49 9.81
C HIS A 48 1.82 -8.55 9.88
N LYS A 49 1.63 -7.30 10.32
CA LYS A 49 2.74 -6.35 10.52
C LYS A 49 3.75 -6.87 11.54
N VAL A 50 3.27 -7.29 12.70
CA VAL A 50 4.14 -7.81 13.77
C VAL A 50 4.90 -9.04 13.30
N LEU A 51 4.23 -9.99 12.62
CA LEU A 51 4.92 -11.16 12.06
C LEU A 51 5.99 -10.76 11.05
N PHE A 52 5.68 -9.81 10.14
CA PHE A 52 6.65 -9.31 9.17
C PHE A 52 7.87 -8.68 9.86
N GLU A 53 7.67 -7.82 10.88
CA GLU A 53 8.74 -7.18 11.64
C GLU A 53 9.65 -8.23 12.32
N VAL A 54 9.08 -9.32 12.81
CA VAL A 54 9.84 -10.44 13.38
C VAL A 54 10.65 -11.18 12.31
N ILE A 55 10.04 -11.46 11.15
CA ILE A 55 10.74 -12.08 10.01
C ILE A 55 11.92 -11.20 9.57
N GLU A 56 11.71 -9.90 9.42
CA GLU A 56 12.74 -8.93 9.04
C GLU A 56 13.88 -8.89 10.07
N ALA A 57 13.55 -8.85 11.37
CA ALA A 57 14.52 -8.88 12.45
C ALA A 57 15.36 -10.16 12.43
N LEU A 58 14.73 -11.34 12.31
CA LEU A 58 15.41 -12.63 12.20
C LEU A 58 16.31 -12.70 10.95
N ALA A 59 15.82 -12.23 9.80
CA ALA A 59 16.62 -12.16 8.58
C ALA A 59 17.83 -11.23 8.74
N SER A 60 17.71 -10.12 9.48
CA SER A 60 18.80 -9.18 9.74
C SER A 60 19.92 -9.79 10.56
N THR A 61 19.62 -10.79 11.41
CA THR A 61 20.64 -11.55 12.18
C THR A 61 21.37 -12.61 11.35
N GLY A 62 21.06 -12.73 10.05
CA GLY A 62 21.72 -13.68 9.14
C GLY A 62 20.94 -14.97 8.92
N LYS A 63 19.72 -15.08 9.41
CA LYS A 63 18.86 -16.24 9.16
C LYS A 63 18.18 -16.11 7.80
N PHE A 64 18.77 -16.73 6.77
CA PHE A 64 18.33 -16.60 5.38
C PHE A 64 17.76 -17.89 4.78
N GLU A 65 17.79 -18.98 5.54
CA GLU A 65 17.16 -20.24 5.13
C GLU A 65 15.68 -20.19 5.50
N THR A 66 15.17 -21.13 6.25
CA THR A 66 13.78 -21.13 6.69
C THR A 66 13.68 -20.60 8.12
N ILE A 67 12.69 -19.74 8.38
CA ILE A 67 12.33 -19.30 9.72
C ILE A 67 11.20 -20.22 10.22
N SER A 68 11.49 -20.98 11.28
CA SER A 68 10.52 -21.88 11.90
C SER A 68 9.66 -21.17 12.93
N LEU A 69 8.55 -21.81 13.33
CA LEU A 69 7.71 -21.36 14.44
C LEU A 69 8.55 -21.13 15.72
N GLY A 70 9.45 -22.08 16.05
CA GLY A 70 10.32 -21.96 17.23
C GLY A 70 11.28 -20.76 17.18
N ASP A 71 11.71 -20.34 15.98
CA ASP A 71 12.53 -19.13 15.81
C ASP A 71 11.74 -17.86 16.15
N ILE A 72 10.50 -17.80 15.67
CA ILE A 72 9.58 -16.68 15.91
C ILE A 72 9.24 -16.59 17.39
N GLU A 73 8.87 -17.72 18.00
CA GLU A 73 8.52 -17.84 19.41
C GLU A 73 9.68 -17.39 20.29
N ASN A 74 10.89 -17.95 20.08
CA ASN A 74 12.08 -17.61 20.84
C ASN A 74 12.48 -16.14 20.66
N TRP A 75 12.42 -15.62 19.45
CA TRP A 75 12.73 -14.20 19.21
C TRP A 75 11.75 -13.27 19.92
N MET A 76 10.44 -13.51 19.80
CA MET A 76 9.39 -12.72 20.46
C MET A 76 9.51 -12.80 21.99
N TYR A 77 9.74 -13.99 22.54
CA TYR A 77 9.93 -14.17 23.99
C TYR A 77 11.06 -13.30 24.53
N ASN A 78 12.18 -13.24 23.82
CA ASN A 78 13.37 -12.52 24.28
C ASN A 78 13.34 -11.02 23.97
N ASN A 79 12.61 -10.57 22.93
CA ASN A 79 12.72 -9.20 22.41
C ASN A 79 11.39 -8.43 22.42
N ALA A 80 10.24 -9.11 22.47
CA ALA A 80 8.93 -8.50 22.29
C ALA A 80 7.85 -9.17 23.15
N GLN A 81 8.06 -9.21 24.49
CA GLN A 81 7.22 -9.94 25.44
C GLN A 81 5.72 -9.62 25.31
N VAL A 82 5.34 -8.37 25.05
CA VAL A 82 3.93 -7.96 24.87
C VAL A 82 3.33 -8.62 23.63
N SER A 83 4.10 -8.69 22.54
CA SER A 83 3.69 -9.38 21.31
C SER A 83 3.68 -10.89 21.49
N TYR A 84 4.66 -11.45 22.21
CA TYR A 84 4.70 -12.86 22.57
C TYR A 84 3.44 -13.31 23.31
N ASN A 85 3.08 -12.62 24.40
CA ASN A 85 1.91 -12.97 25.20
C ASN A 85 0.62 -12.90 24.35
N ARG A 86 0.53 -11.92 23.44
CA ARG A 86 -0.61 -11.78 22.56
C ARG A 86 -0.72 -12.88 21.52
N PHE A 87 0.41 -13.31 20.94
CA PHE A 87 0.47 -14.32 19.88
C PHE A 87 0.33 -15.74 20.44
N PHE A 88 1.03 -16.06 21.52
CA PHE A 88 1.21 -17.43 22.00
C PHE A 88 0.47 -17.75 23.31
N GLU A 89 0.19 -16.76 24.16
CA GLU A 89 -0.53 -17.01 25.42
C GLU A 89 -2.02 -16.67 25.34
N ALA A 90 -2.41 -15.64 24.57
CA ALA A 90 -3.78 -15.18 24.45
C ALA A 90 -4.45 -15.50 23.09
N GLY A 91 -3.69 -15.97 22.11
CA GLY A 91 -4.12 -16.32 20.76
C GLY A 91 -3.64 -17.70 20.35
N ASP A 92 -4.20 -18.24 19.27
CA ASP A 92 -3.83 -19.52 18.66
C ASP A 92 -3.03 -19.29 17.36
N GLU A 93 -2.12 -18.34 17.42
CA GLU A 93 -1.36 -17.90 16.23
C GLU A 93 -0.28 -18.93 15.83
N SER A 94 0.03 -19.93 16.70
CA SER A 94 0.98 -21.00 16.37
C SER A 94 0.50 -21.83 15.19
N GLU A 95 -0.76 -22.28 15.20
CA GLU A 95 -1.37 -23.04 14.12
C GLU A 95 -1.42 -22.21 12.84
N TRP A 96 -1.83 -20.95 12.95
CA TRP A 96 -1.83 -20.02 11.82
C TRP A 96 -0.44 -19.85 11.19
N ILE A 97 0.63 -19.71 11.98
CA ILE A 97 2.00 -19.60 11.46
C ILE A 97 2.41 -20.91 10.73
N LEU A 98 2.06 -22.08 11.26
CA LEU A 98 2.32 -23.36 10.59
C LEU A 98 1.56 -23.44 9.26
N ASP A 99 0.30 -23.03 9.22
CA ASP A 99 -0.50 -22.96 8.00
C ASP A 99 0.13 -22.03 6.96
N LEU A 100 0.71 -20.89 7.38
CA LEU A 100 1.41 -19.99 6.46
C LEU A 100 2.63 -20.67 5.82
N ILE A 101 3.37 -21.47 6.57
CA ILE A 101 4.56 -22.20 6.07
C ILE A 101 4.11 -23.30 5.10
N ASP A 102 3.11 -24.08 5.47
CA ASP A 102 2.62 -25.20 4.68
C ASP A 102 1.95 -24.73 3.36
N ASP A 103 1.25 -23.60 3.41
CA ASP A 103 0.57 -22.99 2.27
C ASP A 103 1.48 -22.13 1.37
N ALA A 104 2.76 -22.01 1.72
CA ALA A 104 3.70 -21.14 1.00
C ALA A 104 4.04 -21.68 -0.39
N ASP A 105 3.94 -20.83 -1.39
CA ASP A 105 4.31 -21.13 -2.78
C ASP A 105 5.14 -19.99 -3.38
N LEU A 106 6.44 -20.22 -3.50
CA LEU A 106 7.39 -19.24 -4.04
C LEU A 106 7.08 -18.83 -5.47
N SER A 107 6.44 -19.68 -6.26
CA SER A 107 6.10 -19.37 -7.65
C SER A 107 5.03 -18.27 -7.75
N SER A 108 4.18 -18.15 -6.76
CA SER A 108 3.10 -17.16 -6.67
C SER A 108 3.49 -15.89 -5.88
N TYR A 109 4.70 -15.83 -5.30
CA TYR A 109 5.14 -14.74 -4.42
C TYR A 109 4.97 -13.35 -5.04
N THR A 110 5.50 -13.15 -6.24
CA THR A 110 5.47 -11.84 -6.92
C THR A 110 4.03 -11.38 -7.21
N TYR A 111 3.15 -12.31 -7.59
CA TYR A 111 1.75 -12.02 -7.81
C TYR A 111 1.05 -11.52 -6.54
N TYR A 112 1.21 -12.22 -5.41
CA TYR A 112 0.59 -11.80 -4.16
C TYR A 112 1.24 -10.54 -3.58
N LEU A 113 2.54 -10.36 -3.76
CA LEU A 113 3.22 -9.13 -3.35
C LEU A 113 2.69 -7.91 -4.12
N ASP A 114 2.44 -8.04 -5.43
CA ASP A 114 1.82 -6.98 -6.23
C ASP A 114 0.44 -6.58 -5.69
N ILE A 115 -0.40 -7.57 -5.35
CA ILE A 115 -1.71 -7.32 -4.73
C ILE A 115 -1.56 -6.53 -3.43
N VAL A 116 -0.69 -6.97 -2.52
CA VAL A 116 -0.46 -6.32 -1.23
C VAL A 116 0.03 -4.88 -1.41
N ARG A 117 0.91 -4.63 -2.37
CA ARG A 117 1.40 -3.29 -2.74
C ARG A 117 0.31 -2.39 -3.30
N LYS A 118 -0.54 -2.91 -4.18
CA LYS A 118 -1.67 -2.15 -4.74
C LYS A 118 -2.61 -1.66 -3.63
N TYR A 119 -2.97 -2.55 -2.70
CA TYR A 119 -3.78 -2.17 -1.55
C TYR A 119 -3.07 -1.17 -0.61
N ALA A 120 -1.77 -1.33 -0.39
CA ALA A 120 -0.98 -0.38 0.40
C ALA A 120 -1.01 1.02 -0.24
N PHE A 121 -0.81 1.10 -1.55
CA PHE A 121 -0.90 2.35 -2.30
C PHE A 121 -2.27 3.03 -2.14
N LEU A 122 -3.38 2.28 -2.25
CA LEU A 122 -4.72 2.86 -2.03
C LEU A 122 -4.90 3.36 -0.59
N ARG A 123 -4.39 2.62 0.42
CA ARG A 123 -4.42 3.10 1.82
C ARG A 123 -3.65 4.41 2.00
N ASP A 124 -2.52 4.57 1.34
CA ASP A 124 -1.73 5.80 1.42
C ASP A 124 -2.45 6.98 0.74
N LYS A 125 -3.12 6.73 -0.40
CA LYS A 125 -3.98 7.73 -1.03
C LYS A 125 -5.14 8.16 -0.13
N LEU A 126 -5.81 7.20 0.51
CA LEU A 126 -6.85 7.48 1.49
C LEU A 126 -6.33 8.28 2.69
N ARG A 127 -5.17 7.92 3.26
CA ARG A 127 -4.52 8.68 4.35
C ARG A 127 -4.21 10.12 3.95
N ALA A 128 -3.84 10.31 2.67
CA ALA A 128 -3.63 11.65 2.10
C ALA A 128 -4.94 12.41 1.79
N GLY A 129 -6.11 11.84 2.12
CA GLY A 129 -7.42 12.43 1.87
C GLY A 129 -7.87 12.38 0.41
N GLN A 130 -7.25 11.53 -0.41
CA GLN A 130 -7.64 11.33 -1.81
C GLN A 130 -8.72 10.25 -1.91
N ASP A 131 -9.66 10.46 -2.83
CA ASP A 131 -10.67 9.47 -3.19
C ASP A 131 -10.06 8.36 -4.04
N VAL A 132 -10.39 7.10 -3.71
CA VAL A 132 -9.92 5.89 -4.40
C VAL A 132 -11.08 5.10 -5.02
N SER A 133 -12.32 5.56 -4.88
CA SER A 133 -13.54 4.85 -5.26
C SER A 133 -13.65 4.56 -6.75
N ASP A 134 -12.96 5.30 -7.59
CA ASP A 134 -12.88 5.08 -9.03
C ASP A 134 -11.95 3.92 -9.44
N ILE A 135 -11.06 3.50 -8.54
CA ILE A 135 -10.24 2.30 -8.71
C ILE A 135 -10.88 1.12 -7.97
N LEU A 136 -11.20 1.33 -6.68
CA LEU A 136 -11.81 0.32 -5.83
C LEU A 136 -12.54 0.99 -4.66
N ASP A 137 -13.83 0.69 -4.49
CA ASP A 137 -14.61 1.13 -3.33
C ASP A 137 -14.98 -0.06 -2.43
N GLU A 138 -14.10 -0.38 -1.49
CA GLU A 138 -14.34 -1.42 -0.48
C GLU A 138 -15.47 -1.07 0.52
N THR A 139 -16.06 0.11 0.40
CA THR A 139 -17.24 0.53 1.18
C THR A 139 -18.55 0.36 0.41
N GLN A 140 -18.48 -0.05 -0.86
CA GLN A 140 -19.64 -0.30 -1.73
C GLN A 140 -20.58 -1.34 -1.12
N LEU A 141 -21.88 -1.03 -1.10
CA LEU A 141 -22.92 -1.92 -0.57
C LEU A 141 -23.44 -2.90 -1.62
N ASP A 142 -23.37 -2.58 -2.90
CA ASP A 142 -23.70 -3.50 -3.98
C ASP A 142 -22.55 -4.48 -4.19
N LEU A 143 -22.75 -5.71 -3.73
CA LEU A 143 -21.73 -6.77 -3.78
C LEU A 143 -21.32 -7.12 -5.22
N ARG A 144 -22.22 -7.00 -6.19
CA ARG A 144 -21.92 -7.30 -7.58
C ARG A 144 -20.99 -6.24 -8.18
N LEU A 145 -21.26 -4.97 -7.89
CA LEU A 145 -20.36 -3.87 -8.32
C LEU A 145 -19.00 -3.96 -7.63
N LEU A 146 -18.98 -4.31 -6.35
CA LEU A 146 -17.73 -4.49 -5.61
C LEU A 146 -16.90 -5.63 -6.20
N GLU A 147 -17.53 -6.76 -6.54
CA GLU A 147 -16.83 -7.92 -7.15
C GLU A 147 -16.28 -7.56 -8.53
N GLU A 148 -17.04 -6.83 -9.36
CA GLU A 148 -16.57 -6.33 -10.64
C GLU A 148 -15.37 -5.38 -10.48
N GLN A 149 -15.43 -4.45 -9.53
CA GLN A 149 -14.31 -3.54 -9.24
C GLN A 149 -13.07 -4.30 -8.75
N ARG A 150 -13.25 -5.29 -7.87
CA ARG A 150 -12.13 -6.13 -7.39
C ARG A 150 -11.48 -6.91 -8.54
N ASN A 151 -12.27 -7.51 -9.43
CA ASN A 151 -11.73 -8.23 -10.58
C ASN A 151 -10.91 -7.29 -11.47
N ASN A 152 -11.43 -6.13 -11.80
CA ASN A 152 -10.70 -5.12 -12.57
C ASN A 152 -9.42 -4.66 -11.84
N PHE A 153 -9.49 -4.42 -10.54
CA PHE A 153 -8.36 -4.03 -9.71
C PHE A 153 -7.25 -5.10 -9.69
N TYR A 154 -7.61 -6.38 -9.63
CA TYR A 154 -6.62 -7.47 -9.68
C TYR A 154 -5.92 -7.56 -11.03
N GLU A 155 -6.59 -7.23 -12.13
CA GLU A 155 -6.01 -7.20 -13.48
C GLU A 155 -5.10 -5.98 -13.71
N MET A 156 -5.34 -4.86 -13.05
CA MET A 156 -4.50 -3.65 -13.16
C MET A 156 -3.10 -3.91 -12.57
N THR A 157 -2.07 -3.37 -13.21
CA THR A 157 -0.75 -3.29 -12.59
C THR A 157 -0.66 -2.11 -11.62
N LEU A 158 0.25 -2.16 -10.64
CA LEU A 158 0.52 -1.02 -9.76
C LEU A 158 0.87 0.25 -10.55
N GLN A 159 1.59 0.11 -11.68
CA GLN A 159 1.94 1.24 -12.55
C GLN A 159 0.72 1.87 -13.22
N ASP A 160 -0.29 1.09 -13.59
CA ASP A 160 -1.53 1.62 -14.17
C ASP A 160 -2.30 2.44 -13.13
N ILE A 161 -2.35 1.95 -11.89
CA ILE A 161 -2.97 2.67 -10.76
C ILE A 161 -2.22 3.98 -10.48
N ILE A 162 -0.88 3.97 -10.44
CA ILE A 162 -0.07 5.18 -10.26
C ILE A 162 -0.34 6.18 -11.38
N ARG A 163 -0.29 5.74 -12.64
CA ARG A 163 -0.57 6.59 -13.82
C ARG A 163 -1.97 7.20 -13.80
N HIS A 164 -2.96 6.48 -13.28
CA HIS A 164 -4.32 7.02 -13.13
C HIS A 164 -4.34 8.26 -12.24
N TYR A 165 -3.65 8.20 -11.08
CA TYR A 165 -3.56 9.36 -10.17
C TYR A 165 -2.68 10.48 -10.70
N ASP A 166 -1.60 10.16 -11.41
CA ASP A 166 -0.73 11.17 -12.04
C ASP A 166 -1.49 11.96 -13.11
N ARG A 167 -2.29 11.31 -13.95
CA ARG A 167 -3.14 11.97 -14.95
C ARG A 167 -4.14 12.93 -14.30
N LYS A 168 -4.84 12.51 -13.24
CA LYS A 168 -5.74 13.40 -12.49
C LYS A 168 -5.02 14.66 -11.97
N ASN A 169 -3.81 14.50 -11.45
CA ASN A 169 -3.00 15.62 -10.96
C ASN A 169 -2.54 16.54 -12.10
N ILE A 170 -2.19 16.00 -13.27
CA ILE A 170 -1.80 16.77 -14.46
C ILE A 170 -2.98 17.56 -14.97
N ASP A 171 -4.17 16.97 -15.08
CA ASP A 171 -5.39 17.64 -15.56
C ASP A 171 -5.77 18.82 -14.67
N VAL A 172 -5.66 18.68 -13.35
CA VAL A 172 -5.90 19.77 -12.40
C VAL A 172 -4.87 20.88 -12.60
N LYS A 173 -3.57 20.55 -12.64
CA LYS A 173 -2.50 21.53 -12.89
C LYS A 173 -2.65 22.23 -14.22
N GLY A 174 -3.02 21.49 -15.29
CA GLY A 174 -3.25 22.03 -16.62
C GLY A 174 -4.32 23.12 -16.64
N LYS A 175 -5.46 22.89 -15.96
CA LYS A 175 -6.54 23.89 -15.85
C LYS A 175 -6.07 25.19 -15.20
N TYR A 176 -5.29 25.11 -14.13
CA TYR A 176 -4.78 26.30 -13.43
C TYR A 176 -3.65 26.99 -14.21
N THR A 177 -2.77 26.25 -14.89
CA THR A 177 -1.67 26.81 -15.67
C THR A 177 -2.18 27.54 -16.93
N VAL A 178 -3.23 27.04 -17.59
CA VAL A 178 -3.86 27.70 -18.74
C VAL A 178 -4.52 29.00 -18.32
N ARG A 179 -5.26 29.02 -17.20
CA ARG A 179 -5.90 30.24 -16.68
C ARG A 179 -4.88 31.32 -16.33
N SER A 180 -3.76 30.95 -15.69
CA SER A 180 -2.72 31.94 -15.33
C SER A 180 -2.03 32.54 -16.55
N LYS A 181 -1.93 31.83 -17.68
CA LYS A 181 -1.41 32.38 -18.95
C LYS A 181 -2.40 33.33 -19.64
N GLU A 182 -3.68 33.05 -19.60
CA GLU A 182 -4.72 33.92 -20.15
C GLU A 182 -4.85 35.21 -19.32
N ASP A 183 -4.84 35.10 -17.99
CA ASP A 183 -4.89 36.26 -17.10
C ASP A 183 -3.63 37.15 -17.24
N SER A 184 -2.45 36.55 -17.41
CA SER A 184 -1.22 37.34 -17.63
C SER A 184 -1.16 38.01 -19.02
N ARG A 185 -1.78 37.44 -20.06
CA ARG A 185 -1.91 38.08 -21.37
C ARG A 185 -2.88 39.26 -21.34
N LYS A 186 -4.06 39.09 -20.72
CA LYS A 186 -5.02 40.20 -20.58
C LYS A 186 -4.44 41.36 -19.77
N SER A 187 -3.75 41.07 -18.66
CA SER A 187 -3.08 42.11 -17.86
C SER A 187 -1.95 42.81 -18.61
N GLY A 188 -1.27 42.15 -19.56
CA GLY A 188 -0.23 42.75 -20.41
C GLY A 188 -0.84 43.67 -21.47
N ASP A 189 -1.92 43.25 -22.12
CA ASP A 189 -2.61 44.03 -23.16
C ASP A 189 -3.27 45.28 -22.55
N ASP A 190 -3.89 45.20 -21.40
CA ASP A 190 -4.45 46.32 -20.64
C ASP A 190 -3.37 47.34 -20.22
N ALA A 191 -2.18 46.86 -19.85
CA ALA A 191 -1.06 47.74 -19.47
C ALA A 191 -0.46 48.49 -20.67
N GLU A 192 -0.43 47.89 -21.86
CA GLU A 192 -0.02 48.57 -23.09
C GLU A 192 -1.02 49.62 -23.55
N GLU A 193 -2.30 49.35 -23.44
CA GLU A 193 -3.35 50.36 -23.78
C GLU A 193 -3.32 51.55 -22.81
N ILE A 194 -3.16 51.32 -21.54
CA ILE A 194 -3.02 52.38 -20.52
C ILE A 194 -1.74 53.20 -20.78
N TRP A 195 -0.65 52.60 -21.17
CA TRP A 195 0.62 53.32 -21.49
C TRP A 195 0.49 54.17 -22.76
N LYS A 196 -0.23 53.70 -23.79
CA LYS A 196 -0.49 54.49 -24.99
C LYS A 196 -1.39 55.70 -24.71
N ALA A 197 -2.43 55.53 -23.91
CA ALA A 197 -3.32 56.61 -23.47
C ALA A 197 -2.56 57.69 -22.66
N PHE A 198 -1.52 57.34 -21.95
CA PHE A 198 -0.68 58.27 -21.16
C PHE A 198 0.31 59.05 -22.04
N GLN A 199 0.70 58.55 -23.22
CA GLN A 199 1.61 59.25 -24.15
C GLN A 199 0.92 60.22 -25.10
N GLU A 200 -0.42 60.09 -25.30
CA GLU A 200 -1.23 60.90 -26.16
C GLU A 200 -1.93 62.08 -25.47
N SER A 201 -1.76 62.26 -24.13
CA SER A 201 -2.28 63.40 -23.36
C SER A 201 -1.15 64.31 -22.89
#